data_a010d3b834b85587a30083d21550e9dc
#
_entry.id   a010d3b834b85587a30083d21550e9dc
#
_cell.length_a   1.000
_cell.length_b   1.000
_cell.length_c   1.000
_cell.angle_alpha   90.00
_cell.angle_beta   90.00
_cell.angle_gamma   90.00
#
_symmetry.space_group_name_H-M   'P 1'
#
loop_
_entity.id
_entity.type
_entity.pdbx_description
1 polymer ?
#
loop_
_entity_poly.entity_id
_entity_poly.type
_entity_poly.pdbx_seq_one_letter_code
_entity_poly.pdbx_strand_id
1 'polypeptide(L)' 'MRAIIIDDERLARAELRKLLQDFPEVEVIDEAANAEEGIEKIDSQQPDLIFLDIQMPGKTGFDMLSQLERSPR' A
#
# COMPACT_ATOMS: atom_id res chain seq x y z
N MET A 1 8.96 9.56 -6.12
CA MET A 1 7.69 8.82 -6.26
C MET A 1 6.99 8.72 -4.90
N ARG A 2 5.73 9.05 -4.88
CA ARG A 2 4.91 8.95 -3.67
C ARG A 2 4.38 7.52 -3.54
N ALA A 3 4.61 6.90 -2.39
CA ALA A 3 4.31 5.47 -2.19
C ALA A 3 3.46 5.23 -0.94
N ILE A 4 2.61 4.22 -1.01
CA ILE A 4 1.83 3.73 0.14
C ILE A 4 2.21 2.27 0.37
N ILE A 5 2.40 1.90 1.64
CA ILE A 5 2.70 0.53 2.04
C ILE A 5 1.44 -0.07 2.66
N ILE A 6 1.00 -1.22 2.14
CA ILE A 6 -0.19 -1.92 2.62
C ILE A 6 0.23 -3.32 3.07
N ASP A 7 0.22 -3.55 4.39
CA ASP A 7 0.64 -4.81 4.99
C ASP A 7 0.01 -4.89 6.38
N ASP A 8 -0.51 -6.05 6.76
CA ASP A 8 -1.15 -6.23 8.05
C ASP A 8 -0.16 -6.32 9.20
N GLU A 9 1.13 -6.54 8.92
CA GLU A 9 2.16 -6.61 9.95
C GLU A 9 2.92 -5.30 10.10
N ARG A 10 2.82 -4.72 11.28
CA ARG A 10 3.50 -3.46 11.58
C ARG A 10 5.02 -3.55 11.41
N LEU A 11 5.61 -4.67 11.84
CA LEU A 11 7.06 -4.86 11.73
C LEU A 11 7.51 -4.94 10.28
N ALA A 12 6.70 -5.60 9.44
CA ALA A 12 7.01 -5.70 8.01
C ALA A 12 7.01 -4.31 7.35
N ARG A 13 6.02 -3.47 7.72
CA ARG A 13 5.96 -2.10 7.21
C ARG A 13 7.19 -1.28 7.65
N ALA A 14 7.58 -1.44 8.92
CA ALA A 14 8.74 -0.73 9.46
C ALA A 14 10.04 -1.15 8.75
N GLU A 15 10.21 -2.44 8.50
CA GLU A 15 11.38 -2.96 7.80
C GLU A 15 11.45 -2.43 6.36
N LEU A 16 10.31 -2.40 5.69
CA LEU A 16 10.27 -1.89 4.32
C LEU A 16 10.60 -0.39 4.28
N ARG A 17 10.06 0.39 5.22
CA ARG A 17 10.43 1.81 5.33
C ARG A 17 11.93 1.99 5.49
N LYS A 18 12.54 1.14 6.32
CA LYS A 18 13.97 1.20 6.57
C LYS A 18 14.76 0.91 5.29
N LEU A 19 14.35 -0.11 4.56
CA LEU A 19 14.98 -0.43 3.27
C LEU A 19 14.83 0.71 2.27
N LEU A 20 13.69 1.35 2.24
CA LEU A 20 13.41 2.43 1.31
C LEU A 20 14.18 3.71 1.61
N GLN A 21 14.79 3.82 2.79
CA GLN A 21 15.67 4.95 3.10
C GLN A 21 16.88 5.04 2.17
N ASP A 22 17.27 3.91 1.59
CA ASP A 22 18.35 3.87 0.60
C ASP A 22 17.90 4.29 -0.81
N PHE A 23 16.61 4.55 -0.97
CA PHE A 23 16.02 4.94 -2.26
C PHE A 23 15.29 6.28 -2.10
N PRO A 24 16.04 7.39 -2.11
CA PRO A 24 15.45 8.71 -1.84
C PRO A 24 14.39 9.14 -2.86
N GLU A 25 14.35 8.53 -4.05
CA GLU A 25 13.32 8.79 -5.03
C GLU A 25 11.95 8.25 -4.62
N VAL A 26 11.91 7.35 -3.62
CA VAL A 26 10.65 6.79 -3.11
C VAL A 26 10.30 7.45 -1.78
N GLU A 27 9.19 8.18 -1.76
CA GLU A 27 8.69 8.84 -0.55
C GLU A 27 7.47 8.07 -0.04
N VAL A 28 7.57 7.48 1.15
CA VAL A 28 6.44 6.79 1.77
C VAL A 28 5.53 7.83 2.42
N ILE A 29 4.38 8.05 1.81
CA ILE A 29 3.44 9.08 2.29
C ILE A 29 2.44 8.56 3.30
N ASP A 30 2.16 7.25 3.30
CA ASP A 30 1.21 6.66 4.22
C ASP A 30 1.37 5.15 4.28
N GLU A 31 0.71 4.53 5.25
CA GLU A 31 0.66 3.08 5.42
C GLU A 31 -0.77 2.65 5.71
N ALA A 32 -1.08 1.40 5.38
CA ALA A 32 -2.37 0.81 5.70
C ALA A 32 -2.17 -0.60 6.24
N ALA A 33 -3.00 -0.99 7.20
CA ALA A 33 -2.91 -2.29 7.85
C ALA A 33 -3.86 -3.33 7.24
N ASN A 34 -4.71 -2.93 6.32
CA ASN A 34 -5.64 -3.83 5.66
C ASN A 34 -6.06 -3.26 4.30
N ALA A 35 -6.75 -4.09 3.52
CA ALA A 35 -7.14 -3.72 2.17
C ALA A 35 -8.11 -2.55 2.12
N GLU A 36 -9.06 -2.48 3.04
CA GLU A 36 -10.05 -1.39 3.08
C GLU A 36 -9.38 -0.04 3.31
N GLU A 37 -8.51 0.03 4.30
CA GLU A 37 -7.71 1.22 4.56
C GLU A 37 -6.85 1.58 3.36
N GLY A 38 -6.24 0.57 2.75
CA GLY A 38 -5.40 0.78 1.58
C GLY A 38 -6.14 1.40 0.42
N ILE A 39 -7.31 0.87 0.10
CA ILE A 39 -8.15 1.39 -0.98
C ILE A 39 -8.54 2.84 -0.72
N GLU A 40 -8.97 3.13 0.49
CA GLU A 40 -9.38 4.48 0.89
C GLU A 40 -8.23 5.48 0.74
N LYS A 41 -7.04 5.10 1.18
CA LYS A 41 -5.87 5.97 1.09
C LYS A 41 -5.38 6.15 -0.34
N ILE A 42 -5.45 5.10 -1.15
CA ILE A 42 -5.10 5.19 -2.57
C ILE A 42 -6.05 6.16 -3.28
N ASP A 43 -7.34 6.04 -3.02
CA ASP A 43 -8.33 6.92 -3.64
C ASP A 43 -8.13 8.38 -3.24
N SER A 44 -7.85 8.63 -1.97
CA SER A 44 -7.74 10.00 -1.47
C SER A 44 -6.39 10.65 -1.80
N GLN A 45 -5.32 9.87 -1.88
CA GLN A 45 -3.96 10.42 -2.01
C GLN A 45 -3.32 10.21 -3.37
N GLN A 46 -3.84 9.30 -4.17
CA GLN A 46 -3.37 9.02 -5.54
C GLN A 46 -1.85 8.82 -5.61
N PRO A 47 -1.29 7.80 -4.94
CA PRO A 47 0.14 7.54 -4.97
C PRO A 47 0.62 7.06 -6.35
N ASP A 48 1.91 7.18 -6.57
CA ASP A 48 2.55 6.67 -7.79
C ASP A 48 2.88 5.18 -7.69
N LEU A 49 3.05 4.68 -6.47
CA LEU A 49 3.55 3.33 -6.22
C LEU A 49 2.87 2.72 -4.99
N ILE A 50 2.58 1.43 -5.05
CA ILE A 50 1.99 0.71 -3.93
C ILE A 50 2.83 -0.52 -3.64
N PHE A 51 3.24 -0.68 -2.36
CA PHE A 51 3.83 -1.91 -1.86
C PHE A 51 2.73 -2.69 -1.16
N LEU A 52 2.41 -3.88 -1.67
CA LEU A 52 1.23 -4.62 -1.26
C LEU A 52 1.56 -6.04 -0.83
N ASP A 53 1.15 -6.40 0.40
CA ASP A 53 1.15 -7.78 0.85
C ASP A 53 -0.12 -8.46 0.33
N ILE A 54 0.01 -9.45 -0.52
CA ILE A 54 -1.12 -10.12 -1.16
C ILE A 54 -1.78 -11.18 -0.27
N GLN A 55 -1.27 -11.40 0.92
CA GLN A 55 -1.79 -12.43 1.84
C GLN A 55 -2.45 -11.85 3.09
N MET A 56 -2.99 -10.65 2.98
CA MET A 56 -3.68 -10.02 4.11
C MET A 56 -4.96 -10.77 4.49
N PRO A 57 -5.26 -10.87 5.80
CA PRO A 57 -6.49 -11.52 6.26
C PRO A 57 -7.75 -10.83 5.72
N GLY A 58 -8.78 -11.62 5.47
CA GLY A 58 -10.09 -11.16 5.05
C GLY A 58 -10.21 -10.89 3.57
N LYS A 59 -9.30 -10.10 3.01
CA LYS A 59 -9.20 -9.86 1.57
C LYS A 59 -7.77 -10.07 1.14
N THR A 60 -7.58 -10.74 0.01
CA THR A 60 -6.23 -10.88 -0.53
C THR A 60 -5.84 -9.61 -1.28
N GLY A 61 -4.54 -9.45 -1.54
CA GLY A 61 -4.07 -8.35 -2.37
C GLY A 61 -4.67 -8.38 -3.77
N PHE A 62 -4.95 -9.58 -4.28
CA PHE A 62 -5.59 -9.73 -5.58
C PHE A 62 -7.01 -9.18 -5.59
N ASP A 63 -7.78 -9.41 -4.52
CA ASP A 63 -9.13 -8.85 -4.39
C ASP A 63 -9.09 -7.33 -4.38
N MET A 64 -8.13 -6.76 -3.67
CA MET A 64 -7.95 -5.32 -3.61
C MET A 64 -7.62 -4.74 -4.98
N LEU A 65 -6.69 -5.37 -5.70
CA LEU A 65 -6.31 -4.93 -7.03
C LEU A 65 -7.49 -4.98 -7.99
N SER A 66 -8.31 -6.02 -7.88
CA SER A 66 -9.50 -6.17 -8.69
C SER A 66 -10.48 -5.02 -8.47
N GLN A 67 -10.67 -4.61 -7.21
CA GLN A 67 -11.52 -3.47 -6.88
C GLN A 67 -11.00 -2.17 -7.46
N LEU A 68 -9.69 -1.96 -7.39
CA LEU A 68 -9.07 -0.76 -7.94
C LEU A 68 -9.21 -0.67 -9.45
N GLU A 69 -9.09 -1.80 -10.13
CA GLU A 69 -9.25 -1.86 -11.58
C GLU A 69 -10.65 -1.49 -12.04
N ARG A 70 -11.67 -1.75 -11.20
CA ARG A 70 -13.05 -1.43 -11.51
C ARG A 70 -13.40 0.03 -11.24
N SER A 71 -12.59 0.71 -10.46
CA SER A 71 -12.87 2.10 -10.10
C SER A 71 -12.61 3.00 -11.30
N PRO A 72 -13.58 3.80 -11.72
CA PRO A 72 -13.34 4.78 -12.76
C PRO A 72 -12.40 5.85 -12.23
N ARG A 73 -11.55 6.26 -13.11
CA ARG A 73 -10.57 7.29 -12.75
C ARG A 73 -10.72 8.49 -13.64
#